data_826d2464997ffbdad0ee06d67591e658
#
_entry.id   826d2464997ffbdad0ee06d67591e658
#
_cell.length_a   1.000
_cell.length_b   1.000
_cell.length_c   1.000
_cell.angle_alpha   90.00
_cell.angle_beta   90.00
_cell.angle_gamma   90.00
#
_symmetry.space_group_name_H-M   'P 1'
#
loop_
_entity.id
_entity.type
_entity.pdbx_description
1 polymer ?
#
loop_
_entity_poly.entity_id
_entity_poly.type
_entity_poly.pdbx_seq_one_letter_code
_entity_poly.pdbx_strand_id
1 'polypeptide(L)'
;MQQHKYSPIMKDAPAGIKVDWVRVAIVFGILIIAILSNVIANISFPWILDKLPVIGLSVWLVLLVTAVIRQPDWKVMPETFKGTIFLLALVTCASLMPVERLPAAAWQTALGLGFVSAVFDNIPLTALALKQGGYDWGFLAYAVGFGGSMIWLGSSAGVALATMYPEARSVGLWIRHGWHVAIAYVIGFFVMLAVVGWHPDAPL
;
A
#
# COMPACT_ATOMS: atom_id res chain seq x y z
N MET A 1 -19.71 -17.92 3.31
CA MET A 1 -21.16 -17.99 3.58
C MET A 1 -21.84 -16.62 3.66
N GLN A 2 -21.23 -15.56 4.22
CA GLN A 2 -21.84 -14.23 4.26
C GLN A 2 -21.97 -13.55 2.89
N GLN A 3 -21.02 -13.70 2.00
CA GLN A 3 -21.08 -13.14 0.63
C GLN A 3 -22.27 -13.67 -0.20
N HIS A 4 -22.64 -14.94 -0.03
CA HIS A 4 -23.77 -15.54 -0.76
C HIS A 4 -25.14 -14.96 -0.36
N LYS A 5 -25.24 -14.34 0.82
CA LYS A 5 -26.50 -13.83 1.34
C LYS A 5 -26.81 -12.39 0.93
N TYR A 6 -25.77 -11.58 0.63
CA TYR A 6 -25.93 -10.14 0.40
C TYR A 6 -25.55 -9.68 -1.01
N SER A 7 -24.70 -10.39 -1.68
CA SER A 7 -24.35 -10.12 -3.08
C SER A 7 -23.71 -11.38 -3.64
N PRO A 8 -24.45 -12.23 -4.34
CA PRO A 8 -23.87 -13.38 -5.00
C PRO A 8 -22.81 -12.82 -5.97
N ILE A 9 -21.55 -13.15 -5.72
CA ILE A 9 -20.51 -12.95 -6.73
C ILE A 9 -21.02 -13.70 -7.94
N MET A 10 -21.35 -12.98 -9.01
CA MET A 10 -21.71 -13.63 -10.26
C MET A 10 -20.54 -14.52 -10.65
N LYS A 11 -20.75 -15.83 -10.57
CA LYS A 11 -19.73 -16.82 -10.94
C LYS A 11 -19.37 -16.75 -12.41
N ASP A 12 -20.26 -16.17 -13.19
CA ASP A 12 -20.07 -16.02 -14.62
C ASP A 12 -19.55 -14.61 -14.87
N ALA A 13 -18.33 -14.52 -15.37
CA ALA A 13 -17.87 -13.28 -15.99
C ALA A 13 -18.95 -12.84 -16.98
N PRO A 14 -19.33 -11.54 -17.01
CA PRO A 14 -20.34 -11.07 -17.95
C PRO A 14 -20.04 -11.64 -19.34
N ALA A 15 -21.05 -12.23 -19.97
CA ALA A 15 -20.89 -12.87 -21.26
C ALA A 15 -20.25 -11.85 -22.24
N GLY A 16 -19.04 -12.15 -22.72
CA GLY A 16 -18.29 -11.26 -23.62
C GLY A 16 -17.00 -10.66 -23.07
N ILE A 17 -16.71 -10.75 -21.76
CA ILE A 17 -15.41 -10.29 -21.24
C ILE A 17 -14.36 -11.37 -21.52
N LYS A 18 -13.45 -11.06 -22.45
CA LYS A 18 -12.25 -11.88 -22.71
C LYS A 18 -11.08 -11.31 -21.93
N VAL A 19 -10.37 -12.16 -21.20
CA VAL A 19 -9.12 -11.77 -20.53
C VAL A 19 -8.07 -11.45 -21.60
N ASP A 20 -7.51 -10.26 -21.54
CA ASP A 20 -6.39 -9.86 -22.39
C ASP A 20 -5.08 -10.39 -21.79
N TRP A 21 -4.71 -11.62 -22.12
CA TRP A 21 -3.52 -12.28 -21.61
C TRP A 21 -2.23 -11.53 -21.91
N VAL A 22 -2.20 -10.76 -23.01
CA VAL A 22 -1.04 -9.92 -23.35
C VAL A 22 -0.90 -8.80 -22.32
N ARG A 23 -1.98 -8.11 -21.96
CA ARG A 23 -1.96 -7.12 -20.88
C ARG A 23 -1.59 -7.72 -19.53
N VAL A 24 -2.11 -8.89 -19.22
CA VAL A 24 -1.75 -9.62 -17.99
C VAL A 24 -0.25 -9.90 -17.95
N ALA A 25 0.32 -10.42 -19.03
CA ALA A 25 1.76 -10.68 -19.13
C ALA A 25 2.60 -9.39 -19.00
N ILE A 26 2.17 -8.29 -19.63
CA ILE A 26 2.84 -6.98 -19.51
C ILE A 26 2.83 -6.49 -18.06
N VAL A 27 1.67 -6.51 -17.39
CA VAL A 27 1.55 -6.08 -15.99
C VAL A 27 2.43 -6.94 -15.08
N PHE A 28 2.42 -8.25 -15.29
CA PHE A 28 3.27 -9.18 -14.54
C PHE A 28 4.76 -8.90 -14.78
N GLY A 29 5.14 -8.63 -16.01
CA GLY A 29 6.51 -8.21 -16.36
C GLY A 29 6.93 -6.91 -15.69
N ILE A 30 6.05 -5.90 -15.65
CA ILE A 30 6.29 -4.64 -14.94
C ILE A 30 6.54 -4.89 -13.45
N LEU A 31 5.72 -5.73 -12.80
CA LEU A 31 5.88 -6.08 -11.39
C LEU A 31 7.22 -6.78 -11.12
N ILE A 32 7.59 -7.75 -11.95
CA ILE A 32 8.89 -8.44 -11.82
C ILE A 32 10.04 -7.44 -11.94
N ILE A 33 10.00 -6.56 -12.94
CA ILE A 33 11.08 -5.59 -13.16
C ILE A 33 11.14 -4.57 -12.02
N ALA A 34 10.01 -4.13 -11.49
CA ALA A 34 9.96 -3.25 -10.32
C ALA A 34 10.63 -3.91 -9.10
N ILE A 35 10.31 -5.19 -8.84
CA ILE A 35 10.92 -5.96 -7.74
C ILE A 35 12.42 -6.15 -7.97
N LEU A 36 12.82 -6.59 -9.15
CA LEU A 36 14.24 -6.81 -9.47
C LEU A 36 15.04 -5.51 -9.40
N SER A 37 14.51 -4.42 -9.94
CA SER A 37 15.15 -3.10 -9.87
C SER A 37 15.33 -2.64 -8.43
N ASN A 38 14.31 -2.85 -7.58
CA ASN A 38 14.39 -2.52 -6.17
C ASN A 38 15.47 -3.36 -5.46
N VAL A 39 15.46 -4.68 -5.63
CA VAL A 39 16.43 -5.58 -5.01
C VAL A 39 17.85 -5.28 -5.46
N ILE A 40 18.06 -5.15 -6.77
CA ILE A 40 19.39 -4.88 -7.34
C ILE A 40 19.91 -3.51 -6.88
N ALA A 41 19.06 -2.48 -6.91
CA ALA A 41 19.46 -1.15 -6.48
C ALA A 41 19.84 -1.11 -5.00
N ASN A 42 19.06 -1.77 -4.13
CA ASN A 42 19.35 -1.82 -2.69
C ASN A 42 20.62 -2.61 -2.36
N ILE A 43 20.89 -3.71 -3.07
CA ILE A 43 22.06 -4.56 -2.78
C ILE A 43 23.33 -4.01 -3.41
N SER A 44 23.26 -3.61 -4.69
CA SER A 44 24.47 -3.31 -5.46
C SER A 44 24.77 -1.81 -5.60
N PHE A 45 23.75 -0.96 -5.51
CA PHE A 45 23.89 0.47 -5.80
C PHE A 45 23.05 1.36 -4.85
N PRO A 46 23.15 1.20 -3.51
CA PRO A 46 22.30 1.96 -2.56
C PRO A 46 22.43 3.48 -2.72
N TRP A 47 23.62 3.98 -3.08
CA TRP A 47 23.91 5.40 -3.31
C TRP A 47 23.12 6.02 -4.49
N ILE A 48 22.62 5.19 -5.42
CA ILE A 48 21.81 5.65 -6.56
C ILE A 48 20.38 5.96 -6.11
N LEU A 49 19.87 5.23 -5.14
CA LEU A 49 18.47 5.38 -4.67
C LEU A 49 18.21 6.78 -4.08
N ASP A 50 19.22 7.37 -3.44
CA ASP A 50 19.11 8.72 -2.90
C ASP A 50 19.12 9.81 -3.97
N LYS A 51 19.63 9.49 -5.17
CA LYS A 51 19.80 10.46 -6.25
C LYS A 51 18.78 10.32 -7.37
N LEU A 52 18.34 9.10 -7.64
CA LEU A 52 17.49 8.80 -8.79
C LEU A 52 16.36 7.84 -8.40
N PRO A 53 15.14 8.08 -8.90
CA PRO A 53 14.00 7.17 -8.71
C PRO A 53 14.11 5.95 -9.63
N VAL A 54 15.11 5.07 -9.37
CA VAL A 54 15.47 3.94 -10.24
C VAL A 54 14.28 3.03 -10.51
N ILE A 55 13.48 2.73 -9.48
CA ILE A 55 12.29 1.87 -9.61
C ILE A 55 11.27 2.52 -10.56
N GLY A 56 10.98 3.80 -10.37
CA GLY A 56 10.06 4.54 -11.23
C GLY A 56 10.54 4.60 -12.68
N LEU A 57 11.85 4.86 -12.89
CA LEU A 57 12.45 4.89 -14.22
C LEU A 57 12.39 3.53 -14.92
N SER A 58 12.67 2.44 -14.22
CA SER A 58 12.60 1.09 -14.78
C SER A 58 11.15 0.72 -15.18
N VAL A 59 10.17 1.04 -14.34
CA VAL A 59 8.75 0.83 -14.65
C VAL A 59 8.33 1.65 -15.88
N TRP A 60 8.71 2.92 -15.94
CA TRP A 60 8.42 3.77 -17.10
C TRP A 60 9.08 3.25 -18.38
N LEU A 61 10.34 2.79 -18.31
CA LEU A 61 11.03 2.21 -19.45
C LEU A 61 10.27 1.00 -20.01
N VAL A 62 9.87 0.08 -19.14
CA VAL A 62 9.12 -1.13 -19.54
C VAL A 62 7.75 -0.76 -20.12
N LEU A 63 7.06 0.19 -19.51
CA LEU A 63 5.77 0.66 -19.99
C LEU A 63 5.87 1.25 -21.39
N LEU A 64 6.89 2.07 -21.66
CA LEU A 64 7.12 2.69 -22.97
C LEU A 64 7.52 1.63 -24.02
N VAL A 65 8.40 0.69 -23.68
CA VAL A 65 8.78 -0.41 -24.57
C VAL A 65 7.59 -1.29 -24.91
N THR A 66 6.80 -1.66 -23.92
CA THR A 66 5.62 -2.52 -24.13
C THR A 66 4.44 -1.78 -24.79
N ALA A 67 4.42 -0.44 -24.76
CA ALA A 67 3.44 0.37 -25.48
C ALA A 67 3.45 0.13 -27.00
N VAL A 68 4.59 -0.30 -27.56
CA VAL A 68 4.71 -0.69 -28.96
C VAL A 68 3.93 -1.99 -29.26
N ILE A 69 3.87 -2.91 -28.28
CA ILE A 69 3.17 -4.19 -28.41
C ILE A 69 1.66 -4.01 -28.13
N ARG A 70 1.35 -3.27 -27.08
CA ARG A 70 -0.02 -3.01 -26.64
C ARG A 70 -0.16 -1.61 -26.09
N GLN A 71 -0.88 -0.74 -26.76
CA GLN A 71 -1.05 0.64 -26.33
C GLN A 71 -1.72 0.73 -24.95
N PRO A 72 -1.11 1.45 -23.98
CA PRO A 72 -1.73 1.76 -22.71
C PRO A 72 -2.96 2.64 -22.90
N ASP A 73 -3.86 2.62 -21.93
CA ASP A 73 -4.99 3.56 -21.90
C ASP A 73 -4.54 4.93 -21.38
N TRP A 74 -4.02 5.75 -22.28
CA TRP A 74 -3.57 7.11 -21.96
C TRP A 74 -4.66 8.04 -21.43
N LYS A 75 -5.94 7.68 -21.60
CA LYS A 75 -7.07 8.48 -21.10
C LYS A 75 -7.12 8.49 -19.56
N VAL A 76 -6.50 7.52 -18.91
CA VAL A 76 -6.42 7.43 -17.46
C VAL A 76 -5.34 8.39 -16.88
N MET A 77 -4.42 8.89 -17.69
CA MET A 77 -3.31 9.74 -17.24
C MET A 77 -3.73 10.99 -16.47
N PRO A 78 -4.74 11.78 -16.89
CA PRO A 78 -5.10 12.98 -16.14
C PRO A 78 -5.63 12.67 -14.73
N GLU A 79 -6.35 11.56 -14.58
CA GLU A 79 -6.87 11.12 -13.29
C GLU A 79 -5.75 10.57 -12.39
N THR A 80 -4.86 9.75 -12.95
CA THR A 80 -3.67 9.27 -12.28
C THR A 80 -2.77 10.42 -11.81
N PHE A 81 -2.60 11.45 -12.64
CA PHE A 81 -1.81 12.63 -12.28
C PHE A 81 -2.40 13.39 -11.09
N LYS A 82 -3.73 13.57 -11.04
CA LYS A 82 -4.42 14.16 -9.88
C LYS A 82 -4.17 13.34 -8.60
N GLY A 83 -4.28 12.02 -8.69
CA GLY A 83 -3.98 11.11 -7.58
C GLY A 83 -2.53 11.22 -7.13
N THR A 84 -1.59 11.31 -8.07
CA THR A 84 -0.16 11.50 -7.76
C THR A 84 0.11 12.81 -7.04
N ILE A 85 -0.47 13.92 -7.50
CA ILE A 85 -0.35 15.23 -6.81
C ILE A 85 -0.88 15.14 -5.39
N PHE A 86 -2.03 14.50 -5.21
CA PHE A 86 -2.63 14.30 -3.88
C PHE A 86 -1.70 13.50 -2.94
N LEU A 87 -1.15 12.38 -3.42
CA LEU A 87 -0.21 11.57 -2.64
C LEU A 87 1.08 12.34 -2.30
N LEU A 88 1.65 13.08 -3.26
CA LEU A 88 2.82 13.92 -3.03
C LEU A 88 2.54 15.01 -1.99
N ALA A 89 1.36 15.63 -2.03
CA ALA A 89 0.95 16.60 -1.03
C ALA A 89 0.87 15.97 0.38
N LEU A 90 0.29 14.77 0.50
CA LEU A 90 0.21 14.05 1.77
C LEU A 90 1.61 13.70 2.33
N VAL A 91 2.50 13.19 1.48
CA VAL A 91 3.88 12.87 1.89
C VAL A 91 4.63 14.14 2.30
N THR A 92 4.44 15.24 1.56
CA THR A 92 5.04 16.53 1.91
C THR A 92 4.51 17.03 3.25
N CYS A 93 3.20 16.97 3.50
CA CYS A 93 2.63 17.33 4.80
C CYS A 93 3.21 16.47 5.93
N ALA A 94 3.32 15.15 5.73
CA ALA A 94 3.93 14.24 6.71
C ALA A 94 5.40 14.60 6.97
N SER A 95 6.18 14.92 5.93
CA SER A 95 7.58 15.28 6.08
C SER A 95 7.82 16.62 6.79
N LEU A 96 6.82 17.51 6.79
CA LEU A 96 6.86 18.80 7.50
C LEU A 96 6.41 18.67 8.97
N MET A 97 5.88 17.53 9.39
CA MET A 97 5.47 17.35 10.78
C MET A 97 6.68 17.35 11.72
N PRO A 98 6.58 18.03 12.88
CA PRO A 98 7.60 18.00 13.91
C PRO A 98 7.60 16.65 14.63
N VAL A 99 8.50 15.75 14.23
CA VAL A 99 8.57 14.38 14.78
C VAL A 99 8.91 14.34 16.27
N GLU A 100 9.52 15.41 16.80
CA GLU A 100 9.87 15.56 18.21
C GLU A 100 8.64 15.66 19.13
N ARG A 101 7.48 15.98 18.56
CA ARG A 101 6.19 16.06 19.28
C ARG A 101 5.38 14.76 19.22
N LEU A 102 5.85 13.79 18.45
CA LEU A 102 5.20 12.49 18.34
C LEU A 102 5.52 11.63 19.56
N PRO A 103 4.63 10.70 19.94
CA PRO A 103 4.95 9.71 20.96
C PRO A 103 6.21 8.93 20.57
N ALA A 104 7.03 8.60 21.58
CA ALA A 104 8.25 7.84 21.35
C ALA A 104 8.00 6.54 20.58
N ALA A 105 8.93 6.18 19.70
CA ALA A 105 8.86 4.92 18.96
C ALA A 105 8.89 3.73 19.94
N ALA A 106 7.83 2.95 19.96
CA ALA A 106 7.64 1.80 20.81
C ALA A 106 6.62 0.85 20.15
N TRP A 107 6.54 -0.38 20.62
CA TRP A 107 5.56 -1.33 20.08
C TRP A 107 4.10 -0.84 20.25
N GLN A 108 3.79 -0.11 21.34
CA GLN A 108 2.46 0.46 21.57
C GLN A 108 2.11 1.52 20.51
N THR A 109 3.07 2.37 20.18
CA THR A 109 2.88 3.39 19.13
C THR A 109 2.83 2.76 17.75
N ALA A 110 3.61 1.72 17.48
CA ALA A 110 3.50 0.93 16.24
C ALA A 110 2.12 0.28 16.10
N LEU A 111 1.60 -0.35 17.16
CA LEU A 111 0.24 -0.90 17.18
C LEU A 111 -0.80 0.21 16.90
N GLY A 112 -0.65 1.37 17.52
CA GLY A 112 -1.54 2.52 17.31
C GLY A 112 -1.50 3.04 15.87
N LEU A 113 -0.31 3.08 15.25
CA LEU A 113 -0.14 3.51 13.86
C LEU A 113 -0.93 2.63 12.88
N GLY A 114 -1.10 1.34 13.15
CA GLY A 114 -1.94 0.47 12.33
C GLY A 114 -3.42 0.90 12.34
N PHE A 115 -3.97 1.31 13.47
CA PHE A 115 -5.32 1.86 13.51
C PHE A 115 -5.42 3.21 12.82
N VAL A 116 -4.39 4.05 12.92
CA VAL A 116 -4.32 5.31 12.16
C VAL A 116 -4.24 5.03 10.66
N SER A 117 -3.49 4.00 10.24
CA SER A 117 -3.38 3.57 8.84
C SER A 117 -4.71 3.08 8.25
N ALA A 118 -5.67 2.65 9.08
CA ALA A 118 -7.00 2.32 8.59
C ALA A 118 -7.74 3.51 7.98
N VAL A 119 -7.40 4.74 8.40
CA VAL A 119 -8.07 5.98 7.98
C VAL A 119 -7.13 6.86 7.13
N PHE A 120 -5.84 6.76 7.35
CA PHE A 120 -4.81 7.47 6.60
C PHE A 120 -4.06 6.50 5.68
N ASP A 121 -3.69 6.98 4.49
CA ASP A 121 -2.85 6.20 3.59
C ASP A 121 -1.53 5.80 4.28
N ASN A 122 -1.10 4.58 4.04
CA ASN A 122 0.09 3.98 4.65
C ASN A 122 1.40 4.68 4.23
N ILE A 123 1.45 5.29 3.04
CA ILE A 123 2.67 5.94 2.52
C ILE A 123 3.10 7.13 3.40
N PRO A 124 2.25 8.15 3.69
CA PRO A 124 2.66 9.25 4.55
C PRO A 124 2.95 8.83 5.99
N LEU A 125 2.26 7.81 6.53
CA LEU A 125 2.54 7.30 7.87
C LEU A 125 3.90 6.59 7.93
N THR A 126 4.24 5.82 6.91
CA THR A 126 5.56 5.18 6.81
C THR A 126 6.66 6.25 6.70
N ALA A 127 6.46 7.28 5.87
CA ALA A 127 7.42 8.38 5.74
C ALA A 127 7.65 9.12 7.06
N LEU A 128 6.57 9.33 7.84
CA LEU A 128 6.63 9.95 9.15
C LEU A 128 7.41 9.09 10.16
N ALA A 129 7.14 7.80 10.20
CA ALA A 129 7.82 6.86 11.08
C ALA A 129 9.31 6.69 10.72
N LEU A 130 9.63 6.70 9.42
CA LEU A 130 11.01 6.72 8.91
C LEU A 130 11.77 7.96 9.42
N LYS A 131 11.15 9.13 9.30
CA LYS A 131 11.74 10.38 9.78
C LYS A 131 11.95 10.40 11.29
N GLN A 132 11.04 9.78 12.05
CA GLN A 132 11.15 9.69 13.51
C GLN A 132 12.26 8.73 13.93
N GLY A 133 12.42 7.60 13.22
CA GLY A 133 13.35 6.52 13.58
C GLY A 133 12.96 5.75 14.84
N GLY A 134 13.77 4.75 15.21
CA GLY A 134 13.61 4.00 16.45
C GLY A 134 12.48 2.97 16.48
N TYR A 135 11.85 2.70 15.34
CA TYR A 135 10.87 1.62 15.21
C TYR A 135 11.55 0.30 14.83
N ASP A 136 10.94 -0.79 15.25
CA ASP A 136 11.17 -2.09 14.61
C ASP A 136 10.45 -2.12 13.26
N TRP A 137 11.20 -2.26 12.18
CA TRP A 137 10.66 -2.16 10.82
C TRP A 137 9.70 -3.29 10.47
N GLY A 138 9.92 -4.49 11.02
CA GLY A 138 9.00 -5.62 10.83
C GLY A 138 7.62 -5.32 11.42
N PHE A 139 7.60 -4.81 12.65
CA PHE A 139 6.35 -4.41 13.32
C PHE A 139 5.69 -3.20 12.66
N LEU A 140 6.48 -2.22 12.24
CA LEU A 140 5.95 -1.06 11.55
C LEU A 140 5.32 -1.44 10.21
N ALA A 141 6.01 -2.26 9.40
CA ALA A 141 5.51 -2.74 8.12
C ALA A 141 4.22 -3.56 8.29
N TYR A 142 4.19 -4.46 9.29
CA TYR A 142 2.98 -5.18 9.64
C TYR A 142 1.86 -4.25 10.04
N ALA A 143 2.12 -3.32 10.97
CA ALA A 143 1.10 -2.43 11.52
C ALA A 143 0.48 -1.53 10.44
N VAL A 144 1.32 -0.84 9.68
CA VAL A 144 0.87 0.12 8.66
C VAL A 144 0.26 -0.61 7.47
N GLY A 145 0.88 -1.70 7.01
CA GLY A 145 0.38 -2.48 5.87
C GLY A 145 -0.93 -3.20 6.17
N PHE A 146 -1.03 -3.90 7.30
CA PHE A 146 -2.26 -4.58 7.71
C PHE A 146 -3.36 -3.58 8.08
N GLY A 147 -2.99 -2.51 8.83
CA GLY A 147 -3.91 -1.46 9.23
C GLY A 147 -4.64 -0.83 8.05
N GLY A 148 -3.93 -0.54 6.98
CA GLY A 148 -4.50 -0.01 5.74
C GLY A 148 -5.54 -0.91 5.06
N SER A 149 -5.65 -2.19 5.46
CA SER A 149 -6.66 -3.11 4.95
C SER A 149 -7.96 -3.13 5.76
N MET A 150 -7.99 -2.49 6.93
CA MET A 150 -9.16 -2.52 7.82
C MET A 150 -10.35 -1.74 7.27
N ILE A 151 -10.09 -0.63 6.56
CA ILE A 151 -11.11 0.21 5.92
C ILE A 151 -10.61 0.56 4.53
N TRP A 152 -11.52 0.73 3.57
CA TRP A 152 -11.18 1.04 2.18
C TRP A 152 -10.37 2.33 1.99
N LEU A 153 -10.45 3.28 2.93
CA LEU A 153 -9.71 4.55 2.92
C LEU A 153 -8.21 4.39 3.25
N GLY A 154 -7.83 3.31 3.94
CA GLY A 154 -6.49 3.13 4.47
C GLY A 154 -5.42 2.72 3.43
N SER A 155 -5.82 2.46 2.19
CA SER A 155 -4.87 2.10 1.14
C SER A 155 -5.37 2.47 -0.26
N SER A 156 -4.45 2.76 -1.16
CA SER A 156 -4.76 3.00 -2.57
C SER A 156 -5.48 1.82 -3.24
N ALA A 157 -5.19 0.59 -2.81
CA ALA A 157 -5.90 -0.61 -3.29
C ALA A 157 -7.37 -0.62 -2.85
N GLY A 158 -7.65 -0.25 -1.59
CA GLY A 158 -9.01 -0.09 -1.06
C GLY A 158 -9.80 0.99 -1.79
N VAL A 159 -9.16 2.12 -2.07
CA VAL A 159 -9.75 3.22 -2.85
C VAL A 159 -10.08 2.77 -4.28
N ALA A 160 -9.16 2.06 -4.94
CA ALA A 160 -9.39 1.52 -6.27
C ALA A 160 -10.58 0.53 -6.28
N LEU A 161 -10.65 -0.36 -5.30
CA LEU A 161 -11.74 -1.33 -5.15
C LEU A 161 -13.09 -0.63 -4.92
N ALA A 162 -13.11 0.40 -4.07
CA ALA A 162 -14.30 1.20 -3.81
C ALA A 162 -14.73 2.05 -5.03
N THR A 163 -13.81 2.36 -5.93
CA THR A 163 -14.12 3.03 -7.20
C THR A 163 -14.80 2.07 -8.17
N MET A 164 -14.36 0.81 -8.21
CA MET A 164 -14.97 -0.24 -9.05
C MET A 164 -16.32 -0.72 -8.50
N TYR A 165 -16.46 -0.77 -7.17
CA TYR A 165 -17.64 -1.27 -6.46
C TYR A 165 -18.17 -0.20 -5.50
N PRO A 166 -19.17 0.61 -5.91
CA PRO A 166 -19.70 1.70 -5.08
C PRO A 166 -20.20 1.26 -3.69
N GLU A 167 -20.66 0.01 -3.57
CA GLU A 167 -21.10 -0.59 -2.29
C GLU A 167 -19.95 -0.67 -1.27
N ALA A 168 -18.71 -0.78 -1.75
CA ALA A 168 -17.52 -0.83 -0.90
C ALA A 168 -17.16 0.52 -0.28
N ARG A 169 -17.80 1.63 -0.67
CA ARG A 169 -17.53 2.97 -0.11
C ARG A 169 -18.08 3.20 1.29
N SER A 170 -18.89 2.29 1.80
CA SER A 170 -19.50 2.48 3.11
C SER A 170 -18.58 2.01 4.24
N VAL A 171 -17.99 2.95 4.97
CA VAL A 171 -17.18 2.68 6.17
C VAL A 171 -17.97 1.87 7.20
N GLY A 172 -19.27 2.18 7.39
CA GLY A 172 -20.13 1.45 8.32
C GLY A 172 -20.29 -0.03 7.95
N LEU A 173 -20.38 -0.35 6.66
CA LEU A 173 -20.44 -1.74 6.19
C LEU A 173 -19.08 -2.44 6.38
N TRP A 174 -17.99 -1.75 6.15
CA TRP A 174 -16.64 -2.28 6.41
C TRP A 174 -16.47 -2.64 7.89
N ILE A 175 -16.82 -1.75 8.81
CA ILE A 175 -16.74 -2.00 10.25
C ILE A 175 -17.68 -3.14 10.64
N ARG A 176 -18.93 -3.11 10.17
CA ARG A 176 -19.93 -4.12 10.52
C ARG A 176 -19.57 -5.53 10.06
N HIS A 177 -18.98 -5.67 8.87
CA HIS A 177 -18.67 -6.96 8.27
C HIS A 177 -17.19 -7.31 8.36
N GLY A 178 -16.29 -6.33 8.53
CA GLY A 178 -14.84 -6.48 8.58
C GLY A 178 -14.23 -6.38 9.98
N TRP A 179 -15.01 -6.27 11.06
CA TRP A 179 -14.48 -6.13 12.43
C TRP A 179 -13.48 -7.23 12.82
N HIS A 180 -13.65 -8.43 12.27
CA HIS A 180 -12.74 -9.55 12.49
C HIS A 180 -11.33 -9.30 11.92
N VAL A 181 -11.20 -8.43 10.93
CA VAL A 181 -9.89 -8.01 10.40
C VAL A 181 -9.11 -7.21 11.44
N ALA A 182 -9.79 -6.29 12.16
CA ALA A 182 -9.16 -5.55 13.25
C ALA A 182 -8.75 -6.47 14.41
N ILE A 183 -9.55 -7.47 14.73
CA ILE A 183 -9.19 -8.48 15.76
C ILE A 183 -7.99 -9.31 15.26
N ALA A 184 -7.99 -9.77 14.03
CA ALA A 184 -6.87 -10.51 13.46
C ALA A 184 -5.58 -9.69 13.47
N TYR A 185 -5.67 -8.39 13.19
CA TYR A 185 -4.56 -7.45 13.31
C TYR A 185 -3.95 -7.45 14.71
N VAL A 186 -4.79 -7.26 15.74
CA VAL A 186 -4.34 -7.20 17.14
C VAL A 186 -3.72 -8.54 17.56
N ILE A 187 -4.40 -9.65 17.28
CA ILE A 187 -3.90 -10.98 17.62
C ILE A 187 -2.56 -11.24 16.92
N GLY A 188 -2.47 -11.00 15.61
CA GLY A 188 -1.24 -11.19 14.84
C GLY A 188 -0.10 -10.32 15.34
N PHE A 189 -0.37 -9.06 15.73
CA PHE A 189 0.62 -8.17 16.31
C PHE A 189 1.19 -8.74 17.61
N PHE A 190 0.32 -9.18 18.53
CA PHE A 190 0.79 -9.74 19.81
C PHE A 190 1.44 -11.10 19.66
N VAL A 191 0.99 -11.95 18.72
CA VAL A 191 1.68 -13.20 18.39
C VAL A 191 3.08 -12.91 17.87
N MET A 192 3.21 -11.96 16.96
CA MET A 192 4.53 -11.54 16.44
C MET A 192 5.40 -10.99 17.56
N LEU A 193 4.83 -10.18 18.48
CA LEU A 193 5.55 -9.64 19.63
C LEU A 193 6.03 -10.75 20.59
N ALA A 194 5.21 -11.79 20.80
CA ALA A 194 5.56 -12.92 21.66
C ALA A 194 6.61 -13.86 21.03
N VAL A 195 6.57 -14.04 19.71
CA VAL A 195 7.45 -15.00 19.00
C VAL A 195 8.76 -14.35 18.57
N VAL A 196 8.70 -13.17 18.01
CA VAL A 196 9.87 -12.46 17.44
C VAL A 196 10.50 -11.53 18.47
N GLY A 197 9.70 -10.88 19.31
CA GLY A 197 10.16 -9.80 20.19
C GLY A 197 10.25 -8.45 19.48
N TRP A 198 10.39 -7.38 20.25
CA TRP A 198 10.55 -6.01 19.73
C TRP A 198 12.04 -5.66 19.65
N HIS A 199 12.54 -5.40 18.44
CA HIS A 199 13.94 -5.07 18.16
C HIS A 199 14.01 -3.76 17.37
N PRO A 200 13.95 -2.61 18.05
CA PRO A 200 14.00 -1.32 17.39
C PRO A 200 15.36 -1.11 16.72
N ASP A 201 15.35 -0.62 15.49
CA ASP A 201 16.57 -0.22 14.80
C ASP A 201 17.15 1.05 15.45
N ALA A 202 18.47 1.14 15.46
CA ALA A 202 19.14 2.35 15.91
C ALA A 202 18.65 3.55 15.09
N PRO A 203 18.37 4.71 15.70
CA PRO A 203 18.02 5.90 14.93
C PRO A 203 19.12 6.23 13.93
N LEU A 204 18.73 6.53 12.70
CA LEU A 204 19.62 6.94 11.61
C LEU A 204 20.28 8.28 11.93
#